data_b429325b6461b4c62fafb6e2820cca00
#
_entry.id   b429325b6461b4c62fafb6e2820cca00
#
_cell.length_a   1.000
_cell.length_b   1.000
_cell.length_c   1.000
_cell.angle_alpha   90.00
_cell.angle_beta   90.00
_cell.angle_gamma   90.00
#
_symmetry.space_group_name_H-M   'P 1'
#
loop_
_entity.id
_entity.type
_entity.pdbx_description
1 polymer ?
#
loop_
_entity_poly.entity_id
_entity_poly.type
_entity_poly.pdbx_seq_one_letter_code
_entity_poly.pdbx_strand_id
1 'polypeptide(L)'
;MRAVQAAVLAVLAAAPLAHAAEPPRRIVSLNKCADQLLVALVEPSRIASVSPIAADEFAFMADVLARVPANSGRGETILMDGGDFVLAGSFGTRPRIDLLRRQGFEVMTLDPWTSLDDGRRQIRAVARRLGAEDAGERLVGRIDGALAAASGTAPPRTMLVLQHGGSTQGQEGVVNEILRAIGLVPYAERLGLSRGGRVSLERVVAEPPDYFLVPTAEAGPADDLGSAFLHHPALLAAVPPERRLTVPARLSLCGGPATPVLIETLAAEVRAKVR
;
A
#
# COMPACT_ATOMS: atom_id res chain seq x y z
N MET A 1 7.50 -54.27 59.87
CA MET A 1 8.03 -53.21 59.05
C MET A 1 7.38 -53.31 57.66
N ARG A 2 6.37 -52.45 57.36
CA ARG A 2 5.62 -52.46 56.11
C ARG A 2 6.06 -51.23 55.33
N ALA A 3 6.71 -51.41 54.15
CA ALA A 3 7.08 -50.37 53.24
C ALA A 3 5.84 -49.97 52.41
N VAL A 4 5.48 -48.67 52.48
CA VAL A 4 4.46 -48.06 51.67
C VAL A 4 5.14 -47.47 50.40
N GLN A 5 4.87 -48.09 49.23
CA GLN A 5 5.28 -47.53 47.96
C GLN A 5 4.28 -46.49 47.53
N ALA A 6 4.71 -45.21 47.46
CA ALA A 6 3.93 -44.10 46.91
C ALA A 6 4.13 -44.08 45.37
N ALA A 7 3.10 -44.38 44.60
CA ALA A 7 3.06 -44.23 43.17
C ALA A 7 2.80 -42.76 42.82
N VAL A 8 3.77 -42.05 42.22
CA VAL A 8 3.60 -40.71 41.67
C VAL A 8 2.99 -40.83 40.27
N LEU A 9 1.71 -40.49 40.13
CA LEU A 9 1.04 -40.34 38.83
C LEU A 9 1.50 -39.04 38.20
N ALA A 10 2.34 -39.10 37.16
CA ALA A 10 2.64 -37.94 36.32
C ALA A 10 1.46 -37.69 35.36
N VAL A 11 0.68 -36.66 35.64
CA VAL A 11 -0.37 -36.18 34.71
C VAL A 11 0.36 -35.33 33.63
N LEU A 12 0.53 -35.93 32.45
CA LEU A 12 0.92 -35.18 31.27
C LEU A 12 -0.24 -34.27 30.86
N ALA A 13 -0.14 -32.99 31.16
CA ALA A 13 -1.02 -31.98 30.62
C ALA A 13 -0.76 -31.82 29.11
N ALA A 14 -1.61 -32.42 28.29
CA ALA A 14 -1.64 -32.18 26.86
C ALA A 14 -2.06 -30.72 26.65
N ALA A 15 -1.09 -29.84 26.36
CA ALA A 15 -1.40 -28.49 25.89
C ALA A 15 -2.24 -28.60 24.61
N PRO A 16 -3.36 -27.89 24.47
CA PRO A 16 -4.12 -27.88 23.25
C PRO A 16 -3.21 -27.35 22.13
N LEU A 17 -2.95 -28.14 21.12
CA LEU A 17 -2.37 -27.68 19.86
C LEU A 17 -3.31 -26.60 19.33
N ALA A 18 -2.88 -25.34 19.36
CA ALA A 18 -3.60 -24.26 18.72
C ALA A 18 -3.74 -24.64 17.24
N HIS A 19 -4.94 -25.09 16.84
CA HIS A 19 -5.26 -25.32 15.45
C HIS A 19 -5.12 -23.98 14.76
N ALA A 20 -4.10 -23.82 13.92
CA ALA A 20 -4.05 -22.71 12.98
C ALA A 20 -5.36 -22.76 12.17
N ALA A 21 -6.10 -21.68 12.15
CA ALA A 21 -7.35 -21.60 11.39
C ALA A 21 -7.07 -22.01 9.93
N GLU A 22 -7.87 -22.90 9.37
CA GLU A 22 -7.71 -23.33 7.97
C GLU A 22 -7.66 -22.09 7.04
N PRO A 23 -6.79 -22.08 6.02
CA PRO A 23 -6.78 -21.02 5.04
C PRO A 23 -8.13 -20.87 4.35
N PRO A 24 -8.63 -19.64 4.16
CA PRO A 24 -9.91 -19.41 3.50
C PRO A 24 -9.87 -19.89 2.04
N ARG A 25 -11.00 -20.40 1.57
CA ARG A 25 -11.13 -20.97 0.22
C ARG A 25 -11.85 -20.04 -0.76
N ARG A 26 -12.68 -19.12 -0.24
CA ARG A 26 -13.51 -18.20 -1.03
C ARG A 26 -13.40 -16.79 -0.44
N ILE A 27 -12.45 -16.02 -0.93
CA ILE A 27 -12.07 -14.72 -0.37
C ILE A 27 -12.82 -13.61 -1.11
N VAL A 28 -13.44 -12.71 -0.36
CA VAL A 28 -14.05 -11.48 -0.87
C VAL A 28 -13.17 -10.29 -0.53
N SER A 29 -12.91 -9.42 -1.51
CA SER A 29 -12.19 -8.17 -1.28
C SER A 29 -13.12 -6.96 -1.46
N LEU A 30 -12.95 -5.93 -0.61
CA LEU A 30 -13.77 -4.72 -0.55
C LEU A 30 -13.00 -3.43 -0.78
N ASN A 31 -11.75 -3.51 -1.18
CA ASN A 31 -10.88 -2.34 -1.32
C ASN A 31 -9.84 -2.58 -2.40
N LYS A 32 -9.58 -1.59 -3.24
CA LYS A 32 -8.61 -1.68 -4.34
C LYS A 32 -7.23 -2.18 -3.92
N CYS A 33 -6.70 -1.73 -2.79
CA CYS A 33 -5.38 -2.16 -2.33
C CYS A 33 -5.41 -3.62 -1.84
N ALA A 34 -6.53 -4.04 -1.24
CA ALA A 34 -6.77 -5.43 -0.88
C ALA A 34 -6.92 -6.30 -2.13
N ASP A 35 -7.62 -5.82 -3.17
CA ASP A 35 -7.76 -6.53 -4.45
C ASP A 35 -6.40 -6.87 -5.05
N GLN A 36 -5.52 -5.87 -5.15
CA GLN A 36 -4.17 -6.03 -5.72
C GLN A 36 -3.30 -6.96 -4.90
N LEU A 37 -3.34 -6.85 -3.58
CA LEU A 37 -2.58 -7.73 -2.70
C LEU A 37 -3.09 -9.17 -2.80
N LEU A 38 -4.40 -9.36 -2.88
CA LEU A 38 -5.03 -10.67 -2.96
C LEU A 38 -4.61 -11.42 -4.23
N VAL A 39 -4.74 -10.80 -5.42
CA VAL A 39 -4.33 -11.45 -6.68
C VAL A 39 -2.81 -11.68 -6.79
N ALA A 40 -2.02 -10.98 -5.98
CA ALA A 40 -0.58 -11.20 -5.90
C ALA A 40 -0.19 -12.37 -4.97
N LEU A 41 -1.09 -12.77 -4.06
CA LEU A 41 -0.80 -13.79 -3.04
C LEU A 41 -1.47 -15.13 -3.31
N VAL A 42 -2.67 -15.14 -3.89
CA VAL A 42 -3.44 -16.39 -4.05
C VAL A 42 -3.91 -16.58 -5.50
N GLU A 43 -4.19 -17.84 -5.85
CA GLU A 43 -4.76 -18.18 -7.14
C GLU A 43 -6.16 -17.59 -7.33
N PRO A 44 -6.51 -17.15 -8.56
CA PRO A 44 -7.82 -16.55 -8.84
C PRO A 44 -9.02 -17.42 -8.44
N SER A 45 -8.88 -18.73 -8.47
CA SER A 45 -9.93 -19.70 -8.07
C SER A 45 -10.35 -19.58 -6.60
N ARG A 46 -9.49 -19.01 -5.75
CA ARG A 46 -9.78 -18.75 -4.33
C ARG A 46 -10.44 -17.38 -4.10
N ILE A 47 -10.56 -16.55 -5.13
CA ILE A 47 -11.15 -15.21 -5.03
C ILE A 47 -12.61 -15.29 -5.45
N ALA A 48 -13.53 -15.15 -4.51
CA ALA A 48 -14.96 -15.12 -4.79
C ALA A 48 -15.36 -13.85 -5.54
N SER A 49 -14.88 -12.68 -5.06
CA SER A 49 -15.09 -11.40 -5.73
C SER A 49 -14.11 -10.33 -5.27
N VAL A 50 -13.92 -9.30 -6.11
CA VAL A 50 -13.12 -8.12 -5.84
C VAL A 50 -14.00 -6.88 -5.76
N SER A 51 -13.45 -5.75 -5.31
CA SER A 51 -14.22 -4.50 -5.19
C SER A 51 -14.71 -4.01 -6.56
N PRO A 52 -15.79 -3.19 -6.62
CA PRO A 52 -16.34 -2.69 -7.89
C PRO A 52 -15.38 -1.75 -8.63
N ILE A 53 -14.33 -1.27 -7.97
CA ILE A 53 -13.30 -0.38 -8.52
C ILE A 53 -11.95 -1.09 -8.70
N ALA A 54 -11.95 -2.43 -8.67
CA ALA A 54 -10.72 -3.23 -8.69
C ALA A 54 -9.89 -3.03 -9.96
N ALA A 55 -10.55 -2.89 -11.11
CA ALA A 55 -9.91 -2.82 -12.42
C ALA A 55 -10.03 -1.44 -13.10
N ASP A 56 -10.20 -0.36 -12.32
CA ASP A 56 -10.20 0.98 -12.90
C ASP A 56 -8.79 1.42 -13.35
N GLU A 57 -8.70 2.57 -13.98
CA GLU A 57 -7.46 3.13 -14.54
C GLU A 57 -6.33 3.35 -13.53
N PHE A 58 -6.65 3.44 -12.23
CA PHE A 58 -5.69 3.58 -11.14
C PHE A 58 -5.25 2.25 -10.53
N ALA A 59 -5.72 1.12 -11.04
CA ALA A 59 -5.32 -0.20 -10.56
C ALA A 59 -4.00 -0.66 -11.20
N PHE A 60 -3.01 -1.05 -10.38
CA PHE A 60 -1.74 -1.57 -10.87
C PHE A 60 -1.89 -2.88 -11.64
N MET A 61 -2.83 -3.75 -11.21
CA MET A 61 -3.06 -5.07 -11.81
C MET A 61 -4.43 -5.15 -12.52
N ALA A 62 -4.87 -4.07 -13.17
CA ALA A 62 -6.18 -3.94 -13.79
C ALA A 62 -6.53 -5.13 -14.71
N ASP A 63 -5.59 -5.57 -15.57
CA ASP A 63 -5.81 -6.67 -16.53
C ASP A 63 -6.07 -8.02 -15.85
N VAL A 64 -5.45 -8.24 -14.70
CA VAL A 64 -5.66 -9.46 -13.89
C VAL A 64 -6.99 -9.36 -13.14
N LEU A 65 -7.24 -8.21 -12.53
CA LEU A 65 -8.43 -7.94 -11.72
C LEU A 65 -9.71 -7.92 -12.58
N ALA A 66 -9.65 -7.49 -13.82
CA ALA A 66 -10.78 -7.52 -14.76
C ALA A 66 -11.30 -8.94 -15.07
N ARG A 67 -10.51 -9.97 -14.77
CA ARG A 67 -10.88 -11.39 -14.98
C ARG A 67 -11.53 -12.02 -13.73
N VAL A 68 -11.54 -11.31 -12.61
CA VAL A 68 -12.13 -11.76 -11.35
C VAL A 68 -13.53 -11.13 -11.20
N PRO A 69 -14.55 -11.86 -10.76
CA PRO A 69 -15.88 -11.30 -10.54
C PRO A 69 -15.83 -10.08 -9.60
N ALA A 70 -16.44 -8.98 -10.00
CA ALA A 70 -16.58 -7.80 -9.15
C ALA A 70 -17.85 -7.90 -8.31
N ASN A 71 -17.77 -7.61 -6.99
CA ASN A 71 -18.93 -7.46 -6.15
C ASN A 71 -19.57 -6.07 -6.29
N SER A 72 -20.78 -5.91 -5.79
CA SER A 72 -21.48 -4.61 -5.83
C SER A 72 -20.98 -3.61 -4.76
N GLY A 73 -20.09 -4.03 -3.88
CA GLY A 73 -19.68 -3.28 -2.71
C GLY A 73 -20.75 -3.18 -1.61
N ARG A 74 -21.91 -3.82 -1.75
CA ARG A 74 -23.02 -3.83 -0.75
C ARG A 74 -22.86 -5.03 0.17
N GLY A 75 -23.09 -4.83 1.49
CA GLY A 75 -22.95 -5.90 2.47
C GLY A 75 -23.83 -7.11 2.20
N GLU A 76 -25.08 -6.87 1.74
CA GLU A 76 -26.06 -7.92 1.47
C GLU A 76 -25.62 -8.85 0.32
N THR A 77 -25.06 -8.28 -0.76
CA THR A 77 -24.58 -9.09 -1.90
C THR A 77 -23.35 -9.89 -1.55
N ILE A 78 -22.47 -9.36 -0.69
CA ILE A 78 -21.28 -10.08 -0.20
C ILE A 78 -21.69 -11.34 0.57
N LEU A 79 -22.78 -11.26 1.35
CA LEU A 79 -23.36 -12.42 2.04
C LEU A 79 -23.78 -13.52 1.03
N MET A 80 -24.21 -13.13 -0.16
CA MET A 80 -24.68 -14.06 -1.22
C MET A 80 -23.52 -14.59 -2.08
N ASP A 81 -22.36 -13.93 -2.11
CA ASP A 81 -21.19 -14.36 -2.90
C ASP A 81 -20.56 -15.67 -2.40
N GLY A 82 -21.03 -16.17 -1.23
CA GLY A 82 -20.56 -17.42 -0.65
C GLY A 82 -19.09 -17.37 -0.21
N GLY A 83 -18.61 -16.19 0.17
CA GLY A 83 -17.27 -16.00 0.74
C GLY A 83 -17.18 -16.61 2.15
N ASP A 84 -15.98 -17.04 2.54
CA ASP A 84 -15.65 -17.51 3.89
C ASP A 84 -14.70 -16.56 4.63
N PHE A 85 -14.14 -15.58 3.91
CA PHE A 85 -13.24 -14.57 4.46
C PHE A 85 -13.36 -13.26 3.68
N VAL A 86 -13.22 -12.13 4.39
CA VAL A 86 -13.29 -10.79 3.80
C VAL A 86 -12.00 -10.02 4.07
N LEU A 87 -11.37 -9.51 3.01
CA LEU A 87 -10.26 -8.58 3.08
C LEU A 87 -10.75 -7.17 2.72
N ALA A 88 -10.57 -6.21 3.62
CA ALA A 88 -11.11 -4.85 3.48
C ALA A 88 -10.06 -3.78 3.80
N GLY A 89 -10.26 -2.55 3.34
CA GLY A 89 -9.51 -1.40 3.83
C GLY A 89 -10.09 -0.88 5.14
N SER A 90 -9.27 -0.25 5.99
CA SER A 90 -9.72 0.34 7.25
C SER A 90 -10.53 1.64 7.10
N PHE A 91 -10.47 2.30 5.94
CA PHE A 91 -11.15 3.56 5.67
C PHE A 91 -12.45 3.40 4.88
N GLY A 92 -13.49 4.16 5.25
CA GLY A 92 -14.74 4.26 4.51
C GLY A 92 -15.65 3.03 4.56
N THR A 93 -15.26 1.97 5.24
CA THR A 93 -15.94 0.66 5.22
C THR A 93 -16.45 0.18 6.57
N ARG A 94 -16.23 0.92 7.66
CA ARG A 94 -16.58 0.50 9.03
C ARG A 94 -18.00 -0.05 9.20
N PRO A 95 -19.08 0.63 8.79
CA PRO A 95 -20.44 0.10 8.97
C PRO A 95 -20.64 -1.25 8.26
N ARG A 96 -20.04 -1.41 7.08
CA ARG A 96 -20.10 -2.65 6.31
C ARG A 96 -19.30 -3.77 6.97
N ILE A 97 -18.10 -3.48 7.45
CA ILE A 97 -17.26 -4.42 8.20
C ILE A 97 -17.99 -4.92 9.44
N ASP A 98 -18.61 -4.02 10.20
CA ASP A 98 -19.36 -4.37 11.39
C ASP A 98 -20.59 -5.22 11.10
N LEU A 99 -21.28 -4.96 9.98
CA LEU A 99 -22.37 -5.81 9.51
C LEU A 99 -21.88 -7.22 9.21
N LEU A 100 -20.82 -7.35 8.41
CA LEU A 100 -20.26 -8.67 8.03
C LEU A 100 -19.78 -9.46 9.25
N ARG A 101 -19.13 -8.81 10.20
CA ARG A 101 -18.71 -9.45 11.47
C ARG A 101 -19.91 -9.95 12.28
N ARG A 102 -20.99 -9.15 12.38
CA ARG A 102 -22.24 -9.58 13.05
C ARG A 102 -22.90 -10.78 12.35
N GLN A 103 -22.69 -10.95 11.06
CA GLN A 103 -23.15 -12.10 10.29
C GLN A 103 -22.18 -13.29 10.33
N GLY A 104 -21.14 -13.24 11.15
CA GLY A 104 -20.19 -14.33 11.36
C GLY A 104 -19.03 -14.40 10.38
N PHE A 105 -18.86 -13.40 9.49
CA PHE A 105 -17.70 -13.35 8.61
C PHE A 105 -16.42 -12.99 9.38
N GLU A 106 -15.36 -13.69 9.08
CA GLU A 106 -14.04 -13.26 9.45
C GLU A 106 -13.61 -12.10 8.52
N VAL A 107 -13.29 -10.95 9.11
CA VAL A 107 -12.90 -9.76 8.35
C VAL A 107 -11.54 -9.28 8.82
N MET A 108 -10.56 -9.31 7.93
CA MET A 108 -9.24 -8.70 8.10
C MET A 108 -9.22 -7.34 7.41
N THR A 109 -8.66 -6.33 8.09
CA THR A 109 -8.54 -4.98 7.55
C THR A 109 -7.10 -4.61 7.28
N LEU A 110 -6.88 -3.92 6.15
CA LEU A 110 -5.61 -3.35 5.74
C LEU A 110 -5.59 -1.86 6.06
N ASP A 111 -4.61 -1.42 6.81
CA ASP A 111 -4.31 0.00 7.01
C ASP A 111 -3.39 0.51 5.90
N PRO A 112 -3.45 1.80 5.55
CA PRO A 112 -2.42 2.41 4.70
C PRO A 112 -1.04 2.26 5.33
N TRP A 113 -0.05 1.96 4.51
CA TRP A 113 1.31 1.82 5.00
C TRP A 113 1.87 3.16 5.48
N THR A 114 2.43 3.16 6.67
CA THR A 114 3.15 4.30 7.24
C THR A 114 4.65 4.21 6.99
N SER A 115 5.15 2.99 6.70
CA SER A 115 6.55 2.72 6.36
C SER A 115 6.64 1.46 5.49
N LEU A 116 7.79 1.22 4.88
CA LEU A 116 8.07 -0.04 4.18
C LEU A 116 8.06 -1.24 5.12
N ASP A 117 8.52 -1.04 6.36
CA ASP A 117 8.51 -2.11 7.35
C ASP A 117 7.10 -2.48 7.79
N ASP A 118 6.22 -1.49 7.94
CA ASP A 118 4.78 -1.72 8.15
C ASP A 118 4.17 -2.52 7.00
N GLY A 119 4.51 -2.17 5.77
CA GLY A 119 4.10 -2.91 4.58
C GLY A 119 4.56 -4.37 4.58
N ARG A 120 5.82 -4.64 4.93
CA ARG A 120 6.35 -6.01 5.05
C ARG A 120 5.57 -6.82 6.08
N ARG A 121 5.31 -6.23 7.27
CA ARG A 121 4.50 -6.88 8.31
C ARG A 121 3.09 -7.19 7.81
N GLN A 122 2.46 -6.25 7.13
CA GLN A 122 1.10 -6.41 6.62
C GLN A 122 1.03 -7.49 5.53
N ILE A 123 1.96 -7.50 4.55
CA ILE A 123 2.05 -8.56 3.53
C ILE A 123 2.16 -9.94 4.20
N ARG A 124 3.09 -10.09 5.17
CA ARG A 124 3.28 -11.36 5.89
C ARG A 124 2.05 -11.77 6.68
N ALA A 125 1.38 -10.83 7.33
CA ALA A 125 0.18 -11.11 8.11
C ALA A 125 -0.97 -11.62 7.21
N VAL A 126 -1.19 -10.97 6.07
CA VAL A 126 -2.20 -11.39 5.08
C VAL A 126 -1.81 -12.75 4.50
N ALA A 127 -0.57 -12.91 4.04
CA ALA A 127 -0.09 -14.16 3.45
C ALA A 127 -0.26 -15.35 4.41
N ARG A 128 0.09 -15.18 5.69
CA ARG A 128 -0.10 -16.20 6.72
C ARG A 128 -1.57 -16.57 6.91
N ARG A 129 -2.45 -15.58 6.99
CA ARG A 129 -3.89 -15.86 7.14
C ARG A 129 -4.46 -16.59 5.93
N LEU A 130 -3.91 -16.32 4.75
CA LEU A 130 -4.35 -16.94 3.50
C LEU A 130 -3.65 -18.28 3.20
N GLY A 131 -2.66 -18.74 4.01
CA GLY A 131 -1.83 -19.89 3.71
C GLY A 131 -1.02 -19.72 2.42
N ALA A 132 -0.45 -18.54 2.24
CA ALA A 132 0.29 -18.09 1.05
C ALA A 132 1.66 -17.48 1.44
N GLU A 133 2.29 -18.00 2.49
CA GLU A 133 3.51 -17.44 3.08
C GLU A 133 4.63 -17.30 2.05
N ASP A 134 4.84 -18.30 1.21
CA ASP A 134 5.86 -18.26 0.16
C ASP A 134 5.62 -17.12 -0.84
N ALA A 135 4.36 -16.86 -1.21
CA ALA A 135 4.02 -15.75 -2.07
C ALA A 135 4.26 -14.40 -1.38
N GLY A 136 3.94 -14.32 -0.09
CA GLY A 136 4.23 -13.17 0.75
C GLY A 136 5.73 -12.87 0.84
N GLU A 137 6.56 -13.86 1.14
CA GLU A 137 8.01 -13.68 1.20
C GLU A 137 8.62 -13.34 -0.16
N ARG A 138 8.13 -13.92 -1.26
CA ARG A 138 8.55 -13.49 -2.60
C ARG A 138 8.22 -12.03 -2.90
N LEU A 139 7.05 -11.56 -2.47
CA LEU A 139 6.68 -10.14 -2.66
C LEU A 139 7.56 -9.22 -1.81
N VAL A 140 7.79 -9.56 -0.54
CA VAL A 140 8.71 -8.81 0.35
C VAL A 140 10.11 -8.80 -0.24
N GLY A 141 10.63 -9.95 -0.69
CA GLY A 141 11.96 -10.06 -1.31
C GLY A 141 12.11 -9.21 -2.57
N ARG A 142 11.06 -9.05 -3.37
CA ARG A 142 11.06 -8.14 -4.54
C ARG A 142 11.15 -6.67 -4.11
N ILE A 143 10.42 -6.27 -3.04
CA ILE A 143 10.51 -4.91 -2.49
C ILE A 143 11.92 -4.63 -1.99
N ASP A 144 12.49 -5.56 -1.21
CA ASP A 144 13.82 -5.42 -0.64
C ASP A 144 14.92 -5.39 -1.72
N GLY A 145 14.80 -6.26 -2.73
CA GLY A 145 15.71 -6.29 -3.87
C GLY A 145 15.69 -5.00 -4.69
N ALA A 146 14.49 -4.47 -4.98
CA ALA A 146 14.34 -3.20 -5.68
C ALA A 146 14.92 -2.03 -4.86
N LEU A 147 14.69 -2.02 -3.55
CA LEU A 147 15.21 -0.98 -2.65
C LEU A 147 16.73 -1.03 -2.58
N ALA A 148 17.33 -2.22 -2.45
CA ALA A 148 18.79 -2.40 -2.44
C ALA A 148 19.43 -1.95 -3.76
N ALA A 149 18.81 -2.27 -4.91
CA ALA A 149 19.29 -1.87 -6.23
C ALA A 149 19.19 -0.35 -6.48
N ALA A 150 18.23 0.32 -5.83
CA ALA A 150 18.03 1.77 -5.94
C ALA A 150 18.84 2.57 -4.90
N SER A 151 19.40 1.94 -3.89
CA SER A 151 20.04 2.60 -2.73
C SER A 151 21.25 3.43 -3.14
N GLY A 152 21.30 4.69 -2.66
CA GLY A 152 22.43 5.59 -2.85
C GLY A 152 22.70 5.99 -4.30
N THR A 153 21.74 5.86 -5.21
CA THR A 153 21.93 6.16 -6.64
C THR A 153 21.80 7.65 -6.99
N ALA A 154 21.38 8.49 -6.07
CA ALA A 154 21.22 9.93 -6.27
C ALA A 154 22.15 10.78 -5.40
N PRO A 155 22.58 11.98 -5.88
CA PRO A 155 23.17 12.97 -5.01
C PRO A 155 22.12 13.54 -4.03
N PRO A 156 22.53 14.11 -2.88
CA PRO A 156 21.61 14.67 -1.90
C PRO A 156 20.92 15.94 -2.45
N ARG A 157 19.78 15.77 -3.07
CA ARG A 157 18.89 16.81 -3.57
C ARG A 157 17.54 16.76 -2.86
N THR A 158 16.94 17.90 -2.63
CA THR A 158 15.61 17.99 -2.01
C THR A 158 14.52 17.66 -3.03
N MET A 159 13.55 16.84 -2.62
CA MET A 159 12.40 16.46 -3.45
C MET A 159 11.09 16.60 -2.68
N LEU A 160 10.13 17.33 -3.26
CA LEU A 160 8.78 17.43 -2.77
C LEU A 160 7.86 16.50 -3.57
N VAL A 161 7.23 15.56 -2.89
CA VAL A 161 6.11 14.78 -3.45
C VAL A 161 4.90 15.69 -3.47
N LEU A 162 4.45 16.09 -4.64
CA LEU A 162 3.36 17.06 -4.80
C LEU A 162 2.19 16.43 -5.51
N GLN A 163 1.07 16.37 -4.81
CA GLN A 163 -0.18 15.77 -5.28
C GLN A 163 -1.24 16.86 -5.50
N HIS A 164 -2.38 16.42 -6.00
CA HIS A 164 -3.55 17.24 -6.27
C HIS A 164 -3.87 18.23 -5.14
N GLY A 165 -4.12 19.48 -5.50
CA GLY A 165 -4.46 20.55 -4.56
C GLY A 165 -3.36 20.93 -3.58
N GLY A 166 -2.08 20.69 -3.93
CA GLY A 166 -0.95 20.98 -3.03
C GLY A 166 -0.81 19.98 -1.89
N SER A 167 -1.47 18.83 -1.97
CA SER A 167 -1.30 17.77 -0.98
C SER A 167 0.10 17.16 -1.08
N THR A 168 0.68 16.77 0.06
CA THR A 168 1.99 16.11 0.13
C THR A 168 2.00 15.06 1.22
N GLN A 169 2.85 14.05 1.06
CA GLN A 169 3.10 13.07 2.11
C GLN A 169 3.97 13.66 3.21
N GLY A 170 3.79 13.18 4.43
CA GLY A 170 4.64 13.53 5.56
C GLY A 170 5.99 12.81 5.54
N GLN A 171 6.81 13.16 6.52
CA GLN A 171 8.14 12.56 6.69
C GLN A 171 8.11 11.03 6.80
N GLU A 172 7.06 10.49 7.41
CA GLU A 172 6.85 9.06 7.65
C GLU A 172 6.18 8.32 6.47
N GLY A 173 5.96 8.99 5.33
CA GLY A 173 5.33 8.38 4.16
C GLY A 173 6.25 7.41 3.42
N VAL A 174 5.69 6.31 2.91
CA VAL A 174 6.42 5.26 2.16
C VAL A 174 7.25 5.82 1.01
N VAL A 175 6.70 6.76 0.24
CA VAL A 175 7.44 7.37 -0.88
C VAL A 175 8.65 8.16 -0.37
N ASN A 176 8.52 8.88 0.74
CA ASN A 176 9.64 9.60 1.34
C ASN A 176 10.71 8.66 1.90
N GLU A 177 10.33 7.49 2.42
CA GLU A 177 11.28 6.45 2.81
C GLU A 177 12.05 5.90 1.60
N ILE A 178 11.38 5.67 0.47
CA ILE A 178 11.99 5.28 -0.80
C ILE A 178 12.95 6.39 -1.28
N LEU A 179 12.55 7.67 -1.24
CA LEU A 179 13.41 8.79 -1.63
C LEU A 179 14.70 8.83 -0.82
N ARG A 180 14.62 8.64 0.51
CA ARG A 180 15.82 8.57 1.37
C ARG A 180 16.73 7.41 1.00
N ALA A 181 16.16 6.24 0.74
CA ALA A 181 16.95 5.07 0.33
C ALA A 181 17.67 5.30 -1.00
N ILE A 182 17.05 6.01 -1.96
CA ILE A 182 17.68 6.40 -3.23
C ILE A 182 18.82 7.42 -3.01
N GLY A 183 18.81 8.19 -1.92
CA GLY A 183 19.80 9.21 -1.59
C GLY A 183 19.25 10.65 -1.64
N LEU A 184 17.95 10.81 -1.89
CA LEU A 184 17.29 12.11 -1.93
C LEU A 184 16.85 12.56 -0.53
N VAL A 185 16.66 13.85 -0.34
CA VAL A 185 16.18 14.46 0.90
C VAL A 185 14.70 14.84 0.74
N PRO A 186 13.77 14.18 1.45
CA PRO A 186 12.37 14.57 1.38
C PRO A 186 12.14 16.00 1.87
N TYR A 187 11.57 16.84 1.02
CA TYR A 187 11.32 18.24 1.36
C TYR A 187 10.29 18.42 2.50
N ALA A 188 9.46 17.41 2.73
CA ALA A 188 8.53 17.36 3.86
C ALA A 188 9.22 17.58 5.22
N GLU A 189 10.50 17.24 5.34
CA GLU A 189 11.31 17.50 6.55
C GLU A 189 11.47 18.98 6.83
N ARG A 190 11.77 19.79 5.79
CA ARG A 190 11.86 21.24 5.88
C ARG A 190 10.52 21.92 6.18
N LEU A 191 9.44 21.28 5.73
CA LEU A 191 8.08 21.76 5.98
C LEU A 191 7.58 21.46 7.40
N GLY A 192 8.26 20.60 8.16
CA GLY A 192 7.84 20.16 9.48
C GLY A 192 6.57 19.30 9.46
N LEU A 193 6.25 18.66 8.32
CA LEU A 193 5.06 17.85 8.13
C LEU A 193 5.33 16.40 8.50
N SER A 194 4.96 15.98 9.72
CA SER A 194 5.14 14.58 10.15
C SER A 194 4.24 13.61 9.39
N ARG A 195 2.95 13.91 9.27
CA ARG A 195 1.93 13.02 8.68
C ARG A 195 1.42 13.42 7.31
N GLY A 196 2.04 14.40 6.66
CA GLY A 196 1.52 14.98 5.44
C GLY A 196 0.58 16.15 5.68
N GLY A 197 0.11 16.76 4.61
CA GLY A 197 -0.74 17.93 4.66
C GLY A 197 -0.79 18.66 3.34
N ARG A 198 -1.26 19.90 3.38
CA ARG A 198 -1.24 20.80 2.23
C ARG A 198 -0.10 21.80 2.34
N VAL A 199 0.58 22.04 1.22
CA VAL A 199 1.60 23.09 1.09
C VAL A 199 0.98 24.26 0.35
N SER A 200 1.19 25.48 0.84
CA SER A 200 0.75 26.65 0.09
C SER A 200 1.72 26.96 -1.06
N LEU A 201 1.18 27.55 -2.12
CA LEU A 201 1.95 27.95 -3.29
C LEU A 201 3.08 28.93 -2.89
N GLU A 202 2.75 29.91 -2.05
CA GLU A 202 3.67 30.96 -1.60
C GLU A 202 4.88 30.36 -0.88
N ARG A 203 4.65 29.36 -0.03
CA ARG A 203 5.72 28.70 0.72
C ARG A 203 6.67 27.93 -0.21
N VAL A 204 6.10 27.21 -1.21
CA VAL A 204 6.93 26.49 -2.17
C VAL A 204 7.69 27.41 -3.11
N VAL A 205 7.08 28.53 -3.50
CA VAL A 205 7.73 29.54 -4.37
C VAL A 205 8.80 30.34 -3.63
N ALA A 206 8.58 30.65 -2.35
CA ALA A 206 9.54 31.38 -1.54
C ALA A 206 10.82 30.59 -1.25
N GLU A 207 10.67 29.27 -1.05
CA GLU A 207 11.79 28.36 -0.80
C GLU A 207 11.56 27.06 -1.60
N PRO A 208 11.89 27.02 -2.89
CA PRO A 208 11.59 25.87 -3.73
C PRO A 208 12.49 24.67 -3.43
N PRO A 209 11.96 23.42 -3.53
CA PRO A 209 12.80 22.22 -3.54
C PRO A 209 13.63 22.17 -4.83
N ASP A 210 14.66 21.33 -4.83
CA ASP A 210 15.43 21.08 -6.06
C ASP A 210 14.57 20.41 -7.13
N TYR A 211 13.70 19.46 -6.71
CA TYR A 211 12.85 18.67 -7.61
C TYR A 211 11.44 18.48 -7.06
N PHE A 212 10.49 18.27 -7.97
CA PHE A 212 9.18 17.74 -7.65
C PHE A 212 9.05 16.28 -8.12
N LEU A 213 8.31 15.49 -7.36
CA LEU A 213 7.74 14.22 -7.80
C LEU A 213 6.23 14.38 -7.93
N VAL A 214 5.70 14.24 -9.15
CA VAL A 214 4.28 14.42 -9.47
C VAL A 214 3.73 13.14 -10.08
N PRO A 215 2.65 12.54 -9.55
CA PRO A 215 1.98 11.42 -10.17
C PRO A 215 1.38 11.78 -11.54
N THR A 216 1.56 10.92 -12.55
CA THR A 216 1.17 11.25 -13.94
C THR A 216 -0.33 11.38 -14.18
N ALA A 217 -1.18 10.66 -13.42
CA ALA A 217 -2.63 10.84 -13.52
C ALA A 217 -3.10 12.24 -13.07
N GLU A 218 -2.27 12.91 -12.28
CA GLU A 218 -2.54 14.25 -11.78
C GLU A 218 -1.92 15.34 -12.68
N ALA A 219 -1.13 14.91 -13.68
CA ALA A 219 -0.58 15.79 -14.72
C ALA A 219 -1.56 16.03 -15.90
N GLY A 220 -2.82 15.62 -15.75
CA GLY A 220 -3.89 15.86 -16.71
C GLY A 220 -4.22 17.34 -16.90
N PRO A 221 -5.13 17.69 -17.79
CA PRO A 221 -5.55 19.07 -18.01
C PRO A 221 -6.02 19.71 -16.70
N ALA A 222 -5.78 21.02 -16.56
CA ALA A 222 -6.12 21.79 -15.37
C ALA A 222 -7.64 22.07 -15.26
N ASP A 223 -8.46 21.02 -15.35
CA ASP A 223 -9.92 21.15 -15.40
C ASP A 223 -10.55 21.40 -14.02
N ASP A 224 -9.77 21.29 -12.96
CA ASP A 224 -10.21 21.58 -11.60
C ASP A 224 -9.19 22.40 -10.80
N LEU A 225 -9.64 22.96 -9.67
CA LEU A 225 -8.78 23.79 -8.81
C LEU A 225 -7.55 23.06 -8.24
N GLY A 226 -7.62 21.77 -8.09
CA GLY A 226 -6.51 20.97 -7.56
C GLY A 226 -5.43 20.72 -8.61
N SER A 227 -5.82 20.44 -9.85
CA SER A 227 -4.92 20.34 -11.00
C SER A 227 -4.34 21.71 -11.35
N ALA A 228 -5.13 22.79 -11.23
CA ALA A 228 -4.67 24.16 -11.43
C ALA A 228 -3.49 24.54 -10.53
N PHE A 229 -3.43 24.00 -9.31
CA PHE A 229 -2.27 24.20 -8.42
C PHE A 229 -0.97 23.69 -9.05
N LEU A 230 -0.96 22.49 -9.60
CA LEU A 230 0.23 21.87 -10.20
C LEU A 230 0.72 22.59 -11.46
N HIS A 231 -0.19 23.27 -12.15
CA HIS A 231 0.08 24.04 -13.39
C HIS A 231 0.22 25.55 -13.15
N HIS A 232 0.22 26.00 -11.90
CA HIS A 232 0.32 27.43 -11.60
C HIS A 232 1.63 28.03 -12.12
N PRO A 233 1.60 29.17 -12.85
CA PRO A 233 2.79 29.76 -13.48
C PRO A 233 3.96 29.99 -12.52
N ALA A 234 3.68 30.47 -11.30
CA ALA A 234 4.70 30.68 -10.28
C ALA A 234 5.39 29.36 -9.84
N LEU A 235 4.62 28.25 -9.79
CA LEU A 235 5.18 26.93 -9.47
C LEU A 235 6.02 26.38 -10.62
N LEU A 236 5.58 26.65 -11.86
CA LEU A 236 6.34 26.26 -13.07
C LEU A 236 7.65 27.06 -13.18
N ALA A 237 7.65 28.33 -12.79
CA ALA A 237 8.86 29.16 -12.76
C ALA A 237 9.83 28.72 -11.64
N ALA A 238 9.32 28.38 -10.45
CA ALA A 238 10.14 27.97 -9.31
C ALA A 238 10.81 26.60 -9.52
N VAL A 239 10.06 25.62 -10.05
CA VAL A 239 10.55 24.28 -10.39
C VAL A 239 10.08 23.92 -11.81
N PRO A 240 10.92 24.21 -12.82
CA PRO A 240 10.56 24.00 -14.21
C PRO A 240 10.45 22.51 -14.58
N PRO A 241 9.87 22.18 -15.77
CA PRO A 241 9.58 20.81 -16.17
C PRO A 241 10.77 19.84 -16.10
N GLU A 242 11.98 20.31 -16.35
CA GLU A 242 13.21 19.50 -16.31
C GLU A 242 13.54 19.00 -14.90
N ARG A 243 13.05 19.71 -13.88
CA ARG A 243 13.18 19.36 -12.45
C ARG A 243 11.92 18.71 -11.88
N ARG A 244 11.04 18.19 -12.76
CA ARG A 244 9.85 17.44 -12.38
C ARG A 244 9.99 15.99 -12.78
N LEU A 245 10.01 15.10 -11.79
CA LEU A 245 9.96 13.68 -11.98
C LEU A 245 8.50 13.24 -11.97
N THR A 246 8.19 12.21 -12.73
CA THR A 246 6.84 11.68 -12.82
C THR A 246 6.83 10.18 -12.58
N VAL A 247 5.80 9.69 -11.90
CA VAL A 247 5.53 8.26 -11.76
C VAL A 247 4.04 8.01 -12.03
N PRO A 248 3.67 6.88 -12.64
CA PRO A 248 2.26 6.53 -12.78
C PRO A 248 1.57 6.50 -11.41
N ALA A 249 0.45 7.21 -11.25
CA ALA A 249 -0.29 7.28 -9.98
C ALA A 249 -0.67 5.89 -9.44
N ARG A 250 -1.00 4.94 -10.34
CA ARG A 250 -1.29 3.55 -9.97
C ARG A 250 -0.17 2.83 -9.20
N LEU A 251 1.07 3.31 -9.29
CA LEU A 251 2.21 2.72 -8.55
C LEU A 251 2.29 3.19 -7.11
N SER A 252 1.82 4.42 -6.81
CA SER A 252 1.93 5.04 -5.49
C SER A 252 0.62 5.03 -4.67
N LEU A 253 -0.49 4.62 -5.29
CA LEU A 253 -1.80 4.61 -4.64
C LEU A 253 -1.91 3.54 -3.55
N CYS A 254 -1.39 2.34 -3.84
CA CYS A 254 -1.46 1.20 -2.92
C CYS A 254 -0.07 0.64 -2.63
N GLY A 255 0.19 0.30 -1.38
CA GLY A 255 1.31 -0.56 -1.02
C GLY A 255 1.05 -2.02 -1.47
N GLY A 256 2.11 -2.78 -1.71
CA GLY A 256 2.00 -4.18 -2.12
C GLY A 256 2.71 -4.47 -3.44
N PRO A 257 2.04 -5.14 -4.41
CA PRO A 257 2.69 -5.59 -5.65
C PRO A 257 3.19 -4.45 -6.54
N ALA A 258 2.65 -3.24 -6.43
CA ALA A 258 3.11 -2.05 -7.13
C ALA A 258 4.43 -1.48 -6.58
N THR A 259 4.72 -1.73 -5.29
CA THR A 259 5.85 -1.09 -4.58
C THR A 259 7.22 -1.33 -5.22
N PRO A 260 7.63 -2.56 -5.59
CA PRO A 260 8.91 -2.77 -6.26
C PRO A 260 9.00 -2.02 -7.59
N VAL A 261 7.91 -1.99 -8.38
CA VAL A 261 7.88 -1.26 -9.65
C VAL A 261 7.93 0.25 -9.44
N LEU A 262 7.29 0.77 -8.38
CA LEU A 262 7.43 2.18 -7.98
C LEU A 262 8.90 2.53 -7.69
N ILE A 263 9.59 1.70 -6.90
CA ILE A 263 11.00 1.92 -6.55
C ILE A 263 11.88 1.93 -7.81
N GLU A 264 11.71 0.94 -8.68
CA GLU A 264 12.46 0.82 -9.94
C GLU A 264 12.22 2.01 -10.88
N THR A 265 10.94 2.39 -11.04
CA THR A 265 10.53 3.53 -11.89
C THR A 265 11.10 4.84 -11.34
N LEU A 266 10.99 5.06 -10.04
CA LEU A 266 11.50 6.26 -9.40
C LEU A 266 13.03 6.33 -9.49
N ALA A 267 13.74 5.23 -9.25
CA ALA A 267 15.18 5.19 -9.41
C ALA A 267 15.63 5.45 -10.88
N ALA A 268 14.86 4.99 -11.86
CA ALA A 268 15.13 5.28 -13.27
C ALA A 268 14.94 6.77 -13.60
N GLU A 269 13.83 7.37 -13.16
CA GLU A 269 13.57 8.81 -13.31
C GLU A 269 14.65 9.66 -12.64
N VAL A 270 15.07 9.27 -11.43
CA VAL A 270 16.15 9.96 -10.69
C VAL A 270 17.46 9.91 -11.47
N ARG A 271 17.88 8.73 -11.95
CA ARG A 271 19.10 8.61 -12.77
C ARG A 271 19.05 9.43 -14.05
N ALA A 272 17.89 9.58 -14.65
CA ALA A 272 17.71 10.34 -15.89
C ALA A 272 17.76 11.86 -15.67
N LYS A 273 17.19 12.38 -14.57
CA LYS A 273 16.91 13.81 -14.39
C LYS A 273 17.68 14.48 -13.27
N VAL A 274 18.07 13.76 -12.21
CA VAL A 274 18.73 14.37 -11.04
C VAL A 274 20.23 14.49 -11.26
N ARG A 275 20.74 15.71 -11.11
CA ARG A 275 22.16 16.06 -11.27
C ARG A 275 22.73 16.64 -9.97
#